data_575927da35b289dbfd97a3212c0330e0
#
_entry.id   575927da35b289dbfd97a3212c0330e0
#
_cell.length_a   1.000
_cell.length_b   1.000
_cell.length_c   1.000
_cell.angle_alpha   90.00
_cell.angle_beta   90.00
_cell.angle_gamma   90.00
#
_symmetry.space_group_name_H-M   'P 1'
#
loop_
_entity.id
_entity.type
_entity.pdbx_description
1 polymer ?
#
loop_
_entity_poly.entity_id
_entity_poly.type
_entity_poly.pdbx_seq_one_letter_code
_entity_poly.pdbx_strand_id
1 'polypeptide(L)'
;MNYHRVYIPNSFVHIIIASYERKHIFIDNIEILRTAFKNTMQNYKFEIVAICVLPDHIHLILNPENIKEYSKIISSVKHSFSHDVGQVCPTYFCSQDDLKIGYKNKREKGLFQRRFYEHTIVNQEELNNHINYIHYNPVKHGYVKCVKDWKYSSFHKFVEDKFYDKNWGNPNDIENIKNLDFE
;
A
#
# COMPACT_ATOMS: atom_id res chain seq x y z
N MET A 1 17.57 12.60 12.39
CA MET A 1 16.26 13.28 12.30
C MET A 1 15.24 12.44 13.06
N ASN A 2 14.65 12.96 14.13
CA ASN A 2 13.59 12.27 14.88
C ASN A 2 12.29 12.39 14.08
N TYR A 3 11.81 11.30 13.52
CA TYR A 3 10.53 11.25 12.84
C TYR A 3 9.41 11.16 13.87
N HIS A 4 8.57 12.15 13.91
CA HIS A 4 7.38 12.18 14.76
C HIS A 4 6.14 11.87 13.92
N ARG A 5 5.37 10.87 14.36
CA ARG A 5 4.08 10.53 13.77
C ARG A 5 3.03 11.56 14.16
N VAL A 6 2.25 11.98 13.19
CA VAL A 6 1.11 12.88 13.41
C VAL A 6 -0.15 12.03 13.57
N TYR A 7 -0.87 12.22 14.68
CA TYR A 7 -2.10 11.52 14.98
C TYR A 7 -3.24 12.53 15.12
N ILE A 8 -4.04 12.66 14.06
CA ILE A 8 -5.24 13.51 14.04
C ILE A 8 -6.46 12.60 14.13
N PRO A 9 -7.35 12.75 15.13
CA PRO A 9 -8.57 11.95 15.23
C PRO A 9 -9.41 12.04 13.95
N ASN A 10 -10.01 10.93 13.54
CA ASN A 10 -10.87 10.83 12.36
C ASN A 10 -10.21 11.22 11.03
N SER A 11 -8.87 11.12 10.96
CA SER A 11 -8.13 11.34 9.71
C SER A 11 -7.84 10.04 8.99
N PHE A 12 -7.59 10.17 7.69
CA PHE A 12 -7.12 9.07 6.85
C PHE A 12 -5.60 9.04 6.84
N VAL A 13 -5.03 7.87 6.55
CA VAL A 13 -3.57 7.73 6.42
C VAL A 13 -3.24 7.09 5.08
N HIS A 14 -2.52 7.81 4.23
CA HIS A 14 -1.89 7.24 3.05
C HIS A 14 -0.62 6.51 3.46
N ILE A 15 -0.49 5.27 3.03
CA ILE A 15 0.62 4.37 3.38
C ILE A 15 1.18 3.75 2.12
N ILE A 16 2.52 3.67 2.04
CA ILE A 16 3.20 2.91 1.00
C ILE A 16 4.05 1.83 1.66
N ILE A 17 3.79 0.58 1.28
CA ILE A 17 4.52 -0.60 1.75
C ILE A 17 5.34 -1.13 0.58
N ALA A 18 6.65 -1.12 0.69
CA ALA A 18 7.53 -1.66 -0.33
C ALA A 18 8.18 -2.98 0.09
N SER A 19 8.42 -3.85 -0.88
CA SER A 19 9.22 -5.05 -0.72
C SER A 19 10.71 -4.70 -0.52
N TYR A 20 11.46 -5.60 0.09
CA TYR A 20 12.91 -5.46 0.23
C TYR A 20 13.56 -5.50 -1.16
N GLU A 21 14.40 -4.50 -1.45
CA GLU A 21 15.06 -4.33 -2.75
C GLU A 21 14.12 -4.33 -3.95
N ARG A 22 12.88 -3.87 -3.75
CA ARG A 22 11.86 -3.77 -4.81
C ARG A 22 11.60 -5.10 -5.54
N LYS A 23 11.69 -6.23 -4.84
CA LYS A 23 11.34 -7.55 -5.39
C LYS A 23 9.85 -7.63 -5.74
N HIS A 24 9.54 -8.20 -6.88
CA HIS A 24 8.15 -8.44 -7.32
C HIS A 24 7.55 -9.61 -6.54
N ILE A 25 6.83 -9.35 -5.46
CA ILE A 25 6.28 -10.38 -4.57
C ILE A 25 4.77 -10.26 -4.37
N PHE A 26 4.18 -9.08 -4.62
CA PHE A 26 2.80 -8.87 -4.21
C PHE A 26 1.79 -9.45 -5.18
N ILE A 27 2.01 -9.29 -6.49
CA ILE A 27 1.05 -9.77 -7.50
C ILE A 27 1.02 -11.29 -7.55
N ASP A 28 2.19 -11.93 -7.49
CA ASP A 28 2.28 -13.40 -7.49
C ASP A 28 1.64 -14.03 -6.24
N ASN A 29 1.56 -13.27 -5.14
CA ASN A 29 1.00 -13.69 -3.87
C ASN A 29 -0.25 -12.88 -3.47
N ILE A 30 -1.03 -12.43 -4.45
CA ILE A 30 -2.15 -11.51 -4.20
C ILE A 30 -3.22 -12.08 -3.27
N GLU A 31 -3.50 -13.39 -3.34
CA GLU A 31 -4.48 -14.04 -2.48
C GLU A 31 -3.97 -14.17 -1.03
N ILE A 32 -2.67 -14.38 -0.85
CA ILE A 32 -2.04 -14.35 0.48
C ILE A 32 -2.14 -12.93 1.06
N LEU A 33 -1.89 -11.90 0.23
CA LEU A 33 -2.03 -10.51 0.66
C LEU A 33 -3.48 -10.18 1.09
N ARG A 34 -4.46 -10.61 0.31
CA ARG A 34 -5.89 -10.45 0.66
C ARG A 34 -6.23 -11.13 1.99
N THR A 35 -5.70 -12.33 2.18
CA THR A 35 -5.89 -13.10 3.43
C THR A 35 -5.23 -12.38 4.61
N ALA A 36 -4.04 -11.82 4.44
CA ALA A 36 -3.34 -11.07 5.48
C ALA A 36 -4.15 -9.84 5.95
N PHE A 37 -4.77 -9.10 5.01
CA PHE A 37 -5.68 -8.01 5.35
C PHE A 37 -6.92 -8.51 6.11
N LYS A 38 -7.58 -9.59 5.63
CA LYS A 38 -8.75 -10.19 6.30
C LYS A 38 -8.43 -10.64 7.72
N ASN A 39 -7.30 -11.30 7.92
CA ASN A 39 -6.86 -11.75 9.25
C ASN A 39 -6.60 -10.55 10.18
N THR A 40 -6.02 -9.48 9.64
CA THR A 40 -5.77 -8.26 10.43
C THR A 40 -7.08 -7.57 10.83
N MET A 41 -8.11 -7.55 9.95
CA MET A 41 -9.43 -7.00 10.25
C MET A 41 -10.17 -7.72 11.38
N GLN A 42 -9.79 -8.96 11.71
CA GLN A 42 -10.35 -9.68 12.87
C GLN A 42 -9.90 -9.07 14.21
N ASN A 43 -8.72 -8.44 14.24
CA ASN A 43 -8.11 -7.92 15.46
C ASN A 43 -8.11 -6.38 15.53
N TYR A 44 -8.26 -5.71 14.41
CA TYR A 44 -8.23 -4.25 14.29
C TYR A 44 -9.39 -3.77 13.44
N LYS A 45 -10.06 -2.72 13.89
CA LYS A 45 -11.13 -2.08 13.13
C LYS A 45 -10.56 -0.97 12.25
N PHE A 46 -10.66 -1.16 10.95
CA PHE A 46 -10.24 -0.17 9.94
C PHE A 46 -10.93 -0.44 8.61
N GLU A 47 -10.99 0.58 7.78
CA GLU A 47 -11.44 0.50 6.38
C GLU A 47 -10.27 0.76 5.45
N ILE A 48 -10.25 0.08 4.31
CA ILE A 48 -9.40 0.40 3.18
C ILE A 48 -10.22 1.29 2.24
N VAL A 49 -9.90 2.58 2.23
CA VAL A 49 -10.61 3.57 1.41
C VAL A 49 -10.20 3.44 -0.07
N ALA A 50 -8.91 3.36 -0.31
CA ALA A 50 -8.36 3.11 -1.64
C ALA A 50 -7.12 2.23 -1.54
N ILE A 51 -6.89 1.40 -2.55
CA ILE A 51 -5.71 0.53 -2.64
C ILE A 51 -5.31 0.33 -4.10
N CYS A 52 -4.01 0.32 -4.34
CA CYS A 52 -3.40 -0.18 -5.57
C CYS A 52 -2.20 -1.05 -5.21
N VAL A 53 -2.24 -2.30 -5.66
CA VAL A 53 -1.14 -3.25 -5.46
C VAL A 53 -0.31 -3.29 -6.74
N LEU A 54 0.96 -2.93 -6.63
CA LEU A 54 1.95 -3.04 -7.69
C LEU A 54 2.88 -4.24 -7.40
N PRO A 55 3.70 -4.70 -8.35
CA PRO A 55 4.50 -5.89 -8.16
C PRO A 55 5.41 -5.85 -6.93
N ASP A 56 5.99 -4.68 -6.64
CA ASP A 56 7.02 -4.46 -5.62
C ASP A 56 6.60 -3.53 -4.47
N HIS A 57 5.45 -2.86 -4.59
CA HIS A 57 4.92 -2.01 -3.53
C HIS A 57 3.40 -1.87 -3.58
N ILE A 58 2.84 -1.36 -2.50
CA ILE A 58 1.40 -1.18 -2.31
C ILE A 58 1.15 0.24 -1.84
N HIS A 59 0.27 0.97 -2.52
CA HIS A 59 -0.32 2.21 -2.05
C HIS A 59 -1.69 1.92 -1.46
N LEU A 60 -1.97 2.45 -0.28
CA LEU A 60 -3.29 2.33 0.33
C LEU A 60 -3.63 3.53 1.20
N ILE A 61 -4.92 3.85 1.29
CA ILE A 61 -5.46 4.78 2.28
C ILE A 61 -6.25 3.97 3.28
N LEU A 62 -5.87 4.10 4.55
CA LEU A 62 -6.57 3.52 5.69
C LEU A 62 -7.40 4.58 6.42
N ASN A 63 -8.59 4.14 6.86
CA ASN A 63 -9.42 4.83 7.85
C ASN A 63 -9.51 3.92 9.10
N PRO A 64 -8.56 4.00 10.04
CA PRO A 64 -8.61 3.21 11.26
C PRO A 64 -9.56 3.84 12.27
N GLU A 65 -10.34 3.04 13.01
CA GLU A 65 -11.19 3.53 14.11
C GLU A 65 -10.35 4.28 15.16
N ASN A 66 -9.15 3.77 15.43
CA ASN A 66 -8.15 4.43 16.27
C ASN A 66 -6.92 4.77 15.44
N ILE A 67 -6.73 6.07 15.16
CA ILE A 67 -5.61 6.56 14.35
C ILE A 67 -4.23 6.13 14.88
N LYS A 68 -4.07 5.92 16.16
CA LYS A 68 -2.79 5.49 16.76
C LYS A 68 -2.42 4.04 16.41
N GLU A 69 -3.35 3.29 15.82
CA GLU A 69 -3.15 1.85 15.54
C GLU A 69 -2.72 1.56 14.09
N TYR A 70 -2.72 2.53 13.17
CA TYR A 70 -2.37 2.23 11.77
C TYR A 70 -1.01 1.52 11.63
N SER A 71 -0.03 1.85 12.46
CA SER A 71 1.27 1.19 12.40
C SER A 71 1.23 -0.27 12.90
N LYS A 72 0.35 -0.58 13.87
CA LYS A 72 0.13 -1.96 14.33
C LYS A 72 -0.62 -2.75 13.26
N ILE A 73 -1.62 -2.13 12.62
CA ILE A 73 -2.36 -2.69 11.49
C ILE A 73 -1.38 -3.11 10.39
N ILE A 74 -0.52 -2.20 9.94
CA ILE A 74 0.48 -2.50 8.90
C ILE A 74 1.47 -3.57 9.36
N SER A 75 1.91 -3.55 10.61
CA SER A 75 2.79 -4.59 11.15
C SER A 75 2.10 -5.95 11.16
N SER A 76 0.81 -6.01 11.51
CA SER A 76 0.01 -7.26 11.49
C SER A 76 -0.13 -7.80 10.06
N VAL A 77 -0.48 -6.95 9.08
CA VAL A 77 -0.55 -7.34 7.66
C VAL A 77 0.79 -7.88 7.18
N LYS A 78 1.89 -7.15 7.42
CA LYS A 78 3.24 -7.59 7.03
C LYS A 78 3.63 -8.91 7.68
N HIS A 79 3.29 -9.11 8.96
CA HIS A 79 3.58 -10.34 9.68
C HIS A 79 2.80 -11.53 9.09
N SER A 80 1.46 -11.40 8.93
CA SER A 80 0.62 -12.45 8.35
C SER A 80 1.09 -12.82 6.94
N PHE A 81 1.30 -11.82 6.07
CA PHE A 81 1.79 -12.04 4.71
C PHE A 81 3.15 -12.74 4.70
N SER A 82 4.11 -12.28 5.53
CA SER A 82 5.45 -12.90 5.59
C SER A 82 5.40 -14.33 6.09
N HIS A 83 4.51 -14.64 7.04
CA HIS A 83 4.33 -15.99 7.55
C HIS A 83 3.86 -16.91 6.43
N ASP A 84 2.79 -16.53 5.73
CA ASP A 84 2.14 -17.40 4.74
C ASP A 84 2.97 -17.53 3.45
N VAL A 85 3.59 -16.44 2.97
CA VAL A 85 4.54 -16.48 1.85
C VAL A 85 5.74 -17.37 2.18
N GLY A 86 6.22 -17.35 3.42
CA GLY A 86 7.32 -18.21 3.86
C GLY A 86 7.02 -19.70 3.79
N GLN A 87 5.74 -20.10 3.88
CA GLN A 87 5.32 -21.49 3.73
C GLN A 87 5.30 -21.93 2.26
N VAL A 88 5.00 -21.01 1.33
CA VAL A 88 4.79 -21.33 -0.09
C VAL A 88 6.03 -21.05 -0.94
N CYS A 89 6.71 -19.95 -0.68
CA CYS A 89 7.84 -19.46 -1.48
C CYS A 89 8.99 -18.94 -0.58
N PRO A 90 9.73 -19.80 0.09
CA PRO A 90 10.83 -19.37 0.97
C PRO A 90 11.96 -18.65 0.22
N THR A 91 12.05 -18.79 -1.11
CA THR A 91 13.05 -18.13 -1.96
C THR A 91 12.90 -16.60 -2.05
N TYR A 92 11.75 -16.05 -1.69
CA TYR A 92 11.60 -14.59 -1.61
C TYR A 92 12.36 -13.97 -0.44
N PHE A 93 12.68 -14.76 0.59
CA PHE A 93 13.46 -14.28 1.72
C PHE A 93 14.94 -14.16 1.36
N CYS A 94 15.58 -13.12 1.83
CA CYS A 94 17.04 -13.02 1.72
C CYS A 94 17.71 -13.98 2.71
N SER A 95 18.85 -14.54 2.31
CA SER A 95 19.71 -15.24 3.26
C SER A 95 20.17 -14.26 4.37
N GLN A 96 20.49 -14.77 5.54
CA GLN A 96 20.97 -13.90 6.65
C GLN A 96 22.27 -13.19 6.27
N ASP A 97 23.06 -13.77 5.36
CA ASP A 97 24.33 -13.19 4.91
C ASP A 97 24.12 -12.04 3.93
N ASP A 98 23.08 -12.10 3.12
CA ASP A 98 22.74 -11.05 2.13
C ASP A 98 21.98 -9.86 2.72
N LEU A 99 21.46 -10.01 3.95
CA LEU A 99 20.75 -8.90 4.60
C LEU A 99 21.69 -7.77 5.01
N LYS A 100 21.29 -6.54 4.77
CA LYS A 100 21.98 -5.36 5.30
C LYS A 100 22.04 -5.42 6.84
N ILE A 101 23.11 -4.91 7.45
CA ILE A 101 23.39 -4.97 8.89
C ILE A 101 22.18 -4.59 9.76
N GLY A 102 21.42 -3.57 9.37
CA GLY A 102 20.22 -3.13 10.10
C GLY A 102 19.10 -4.18 10.19
N TYR A 103 19.00 -5.06 9.20
CA TYR A 103 18.04 -6.17 9.17
C TYR A 103 18.53 -7.37 9.98
N LYS A 104 19.82 -7.72 9.86
CA LYS A 104 20.46 -8.81 10.64
C LYS A 104 20.25 -8.63 12.13
N ASN A 105 20.48 -7.43 12.64
CA ASN A 105 20.38 -7.11 14.08
C ASN A 105 18.96 -7.24 14.65
N LYS A 106 17.92 -7.27 13.80
CA LYS A 106 16.52 -7.37 14.23
C LYS A 106 15.86 -8.70 13.84
N ARG A 107 16.61 -9.67 13.32
CA ARG A 107 16.10 -10.96 12.84
C ARG A 107 15.00 -10.79 11.78
N GLU A 108 15.10 -9.74 10.98
CA GLU A 108 14.15 -9.48 9.90
C GLU A 108 14.41 -10.44 8.73
N LYS A 109 13.34 -10.84 8.04
CA LYS A 109 13.43 -11.85 6.97
C LYS A 109 13.75 -11.27 5.59
N GLY A 110 13.91 -9.96 5.45
CA GLY A 110 14.24 -9.32 4.17
C GLY A 110 13.15 -9.43 3.09
N LEU A 111 11.87 -9.52 3.49
CA LEU A 111 10.76 -9.54 2.56
C LEU A 111 10.22 -8.13 2.28
N PHE A 112 10.21 -7.29 3.29
CA PHE A 112 9.74 -5.90 3.22
C PHE A 112 10.85 -4.91 3.52
N GLN A 113 10.72 -3.70 2.99
CA GLN A 113 11.45 -2.56 3.54
C GLN A 113 11.03 -2.35 4.99
N ARG A 114 12.01 -1.97 5.82
CA ARG A 114 11.85 -1.86 7.27
C ARG A 114 10.82 -0.81 7.66
N ARG A 115 10.89 0.34 7.02
CA ARG A 115 9.95 1.44 7.21
C ARG A 115 8.97 1.46 6.05
N PHE A 116 7.78 1.93 6.30
CA PHE A 116 6.81 2.29 5.29
C PHE A 116 6.66 3.82 5.28
N TYR A 117 6.28 4.37 4.14
CA TYR A 117 5.88 5.77 4.05
C TYR A 117 4.51 5.92 4.67
N GLU A 118 4.27 7.05 5.34
CA GLU A 118 2.98 7.41 5.90
C GLU A 118 2.75 8.91 5.81
N HIS A 119 1.54 9.30 5.45
CA HIS A 119 1.09 10.68 5.41
C HIS A 119 -0.34 10.77 5.95
N THR A 120 -0.57 11.65 6.94
CA THR A 120 -1.89 11.87 7.52
C THR A 120 -2.64 12.89 6.67
N ILE A 121 -3.78 12.49 6.10
CA ILE A 121 -4.62 13.31 5.24
C ILE A 121 -5.58 14.12 6.11
N VAL A 122 -5.60 15.44 5.93
CA VAL A 122 -6.28 16.35 6.85
C VAL A 122 -7.55 17.00 6.28
N ASN A 123 -7.80 16.89 4.96
CA ASN A 123 -9.00 17.47 4.35
C ASN A 123 -9.46 16.65 3.14
N GLN A 124 -10.67 16.95 2.64
CA GLN A 124 -11.31 16.21 1.57
C GLN A 124 -10.60 16.37 0.21
N GLU A 125 -10.07 17.56 -0.08
CA GLU A 125 -9.36 17.81 -1.33
C GLU A 125 -8.08 16.97 -1.40
N GLU A 126 -7.32 16.97 -0.31
CA GLU A 126 -6.13 16.13 -0.17
C GLU A 126 -6.48 14.65 -0.27
N LEU A 127 -7.57 14.19 0.36
CA LEU A 127 -8.05 12.81 0.24
C LEU A 127 -8.33 12.44 -1.21
N ASN A 128 -9.04 13.29 -1.95
CA ASN A 128 -9.36 13.06 -3.35
C ASN A 128 -8.09 12.99 -4.21
N ASN A 129 -7.11 13.87 -3.97
CA ASN A 129 -5.84 13.89 -4.69
C ASN A 129 -5.03 12.61 -4.42
N HIS A 130 -4.99 12.14 -3.18
CA HIS A 130 -4.32 10.88 -2.84
C HIS A 130 -5.02 9.67 -3.45
N ILE A 131 -6.36 9.61 -3.47
CA ILE A 131 -7.12 8.55 -4.12
C ILE A 131 -6.81 8.52 -5.62
N ASN A 132 -6.87 9.69 -6.29
CA ASN A 132 -6.55 9.82 -7.71
C ASN A 132 -5.11 9.36 -8.00
N TYR A 133 -4.15 9.78 -7.18
CA TYR A 133 -2.75 9.37 -7.29
C TYR A 133 -2.60 7.85 -7.19
N ILE A 134 -3.24 7.22 -6.19
CA ILE A 134 -3.19 5.77 -5.97
C ILE A 134 -3.73 5.02 -7.19
N HIS A 135 -4.86 5.45 -7.73
CA HIS A 135 -5.47 4.78 -8.88
C HIS A 135 -4.68 4.98 -10.17
N TYR A 136 -4.01 6.12 -10.33
CA TYR A 136 -3.19 6.42 -11.52
C TYR A 136 -1.80 5.73 -11.49
N ASN A 137 -1.36 5.26 -10.35
CA ASN A 137 -0.01 4.68 -10.16
C ASN A 137 0.39 3.61 -11.20
N PRO A 138 -0.47 2.64 -11.60
CA PRO A 138 -0.08 1.65 -12.60
C PRO A 138 0.27 2.25 -13.97
N VAL A 139 -0.37 3.37 -14.34
CA VAL A 139 -0.04 4.12 -15.56
C VAL A 139 1.25 4.93 -15.36
N LYS A 140 1.40 5.60 -14.20
CA LYS A 140 2.63 6.33 -13.84
C LYS A 140 3.87 5.44 -13.93
N HIS A 141 3.78 4.20 -13.46
CA HIS A 141 4.87 3.21 -13.53
C HIS A 141 4.97 2.46 -14.87
N GLY A 142 4.09 2.73 -15.83
CA GLY A 142 4.13 2.11 -17.15
C GLY A 142 3.71 0.64 -17.21
N TYR A 143 3.04 0.13 -16.17
CA TYR A 143 2.53 -1.24 -16.18
C TYR A 143 1.35 -1.42 -17.14
N VAL A 144 0.53 -0.38 -17.30
CA VAL A 144 -0.60 -0.34 -18.22
C VAL A 144 -0.71 1.04 -18.88
N LYS A 145 -1.44 1.12 -20.01
CA LYS A 145 -1.71 2.40 -20.70
C LYS A 145 -2.93 3.12 -20.15
N CYS A 146 -3.91 2.37 -19.62
CA CYS A 146 -5.15 2.91 -19.08
C CYS A 146 -5.35 2.36 -17.66
N VAL A 147 -5.85 3.19 -16.75
CA VAL A 147 -6.09 2.82 -15.35
C VAL A 147 -7.01 1.61 -15.22
N LYS A 148 -8.04 1.53 -16.05
CA LYS A 148 -9.01 0.42 -16.08
C LYS A 148 -8.40 -0.95 -16.39
N ASP A 149 -7.22 -0.99 -16.99
CA ASP A 149 -6.57 -2.25 -17.37
C ASP A 149 -5.80 -2.90 -16.21
N TRP A 150 -5.68 -2.18 -15.06
CA TRP A 150 -5.02 -2.69 -13.86
C TRP A 150 -6.02 -3.29 -12.87
N LYS A 151 -6.06 -4.63 -12.81
CA LYS A 151 -7.04 -5.37 -11.99
C LYS A 151 -6.77 -5.38 -10.48
N TYR A 152 -5.58 -4.97 -10.04
CA TYR A 152 -5.17 -5.01 -8.64
C TYR A 152 -5.31 -3.64 -7.95
N SER A 153 -6.41 -2.96 -8.27
CA SER A 153 -6.74 -1.62 -7.76
C SER A 153 -8.19 -1.56 -7.34
N SER A 154 -8.50 -0.70 -6.36
CA SER A 154 -9.86 -0.36 -5.98
C SER A 154 -10.58 0.53 -7.01
N PHE A 155 -9.90 0.97 -8.07
CA PHE A 155 -10.46 1.81 -9.14
C PHE A 155 -11.80 1.27 -9.68
N HIS A 156 -11.89 -0.03 -9.94
CA HIS A 156 -13.11 -0.66 -10.48
C HIS A 156 -14.32 -0.47 -9.57
N LYS A 157 -14.13 -0.57 -8.25
CA LYS A 157 -15.18 -0.28 -7.28
C LYS A 157 -15.63 1.17 -7.33
N PHE A 158 -14.69 2.11 -7.49
CA PHE A 158 -15.02 3.53 -7.62
C PHE A 158 -15.79 3.84 -8.91
N VAL A 159 -15.55 3.07 -9.99
CA VAL A 159 -16.37 3.16 -11.22
C VAL A 159 -17.78 2.59 -10.97
N GLU A 160 -17.91 1.44 -10.30
CA GLU A 160 -19.20 0.85 -9.93
C GLU A 160 -20.01 1.79 -9.03
N ASP A 161 -19.37 2.43 -8.08
CA ASP A 161 -19.95 3.40 -7.14
C ASP A 161 -20.18 4.79 -7.79
N LYS A 162 -19.87 4.97 -9.10
CA LYS A 162 -20.03 6.18 -9.89
C LYS A 162 -19.22 7.39 -9.45
N PHE A 163 -18.11 7.17 -8.75
CA PHE A 163 -17.14 8.22 -8.45
C PHE A 163 -16.25 8.55 -9.65
N TYR A 164 -15.99 7.58 -10.53
CA TYR A 164 -15.22 7.75 -11.75
C TYR A 164 -15.99 7.32 -12.99
N ASP A 165 -15.68 7.98 -14.12
CA ASP A 165 -15.95 7.42 -15.44
C ASP A 165 -15.03 6.20 -15.68
N LYS A 166 -15.51 5.22 -16.43
CA LYS A 166 -14.73 4.01 -16.75
C LYS A 166 -13.41 4.31 -17.48
N ASN A 167 -13.34 5.41 -18.21
CA ASN A 167 -12.16 5.83 -18.96
C ASN A 167 -11.37 6.95 -18.24
N TRP A 168 -11.62 7.16 -16.95
CA TRP A 168 -10.89 8.13 -16.15
C TRP A 168 -9.38 7.84 -16.18
N GLY A 169 -8.56 8.89 -16.08
CA GLY A 169 -7.10 8.84 -16.09
C GLY A 169 -6.50 9.40 -17.37
N ASN A 170 -7.28 10.15 -18.17
CA ASN A 170 -6.74 10.95 -19.27
C ASN A 170 -5.99 12.18 -18.75
N PRO A 171 -5.20 12.91 -19.57
CA PRO A 171 -4.38 14.04 -19.12
C PRO A 171 -5.13 15.14 -18.37
N ASN A 172 -6.41 15.36 -18.64
CA ASN A 172 -7.20 16.38 -17.95
C ASN A 172 -7.64 15.90 -16.55
N ASP A 173 -7.94 14.61 -16.41
CA ASP A 173 -8.37 14.03 -15.15
C ASP A 173 -7.26 14.02 -14.10
N ILE A 174 -6.00 13.97 -14.53
CA ILE A 174 -4.82 13.83 -13.66
C ILE A 174 -4.06 15.13 -13.45
N GLU A 175 -4.58 16.27 -13.92
CA GLU A 175 -3.87 17.57 -13.83
C GLU A 175 -3.45 17.91 -12.40
N ASN A 176 -4.33 17.65 -11.42
CA ASN A 176 -4.11 17.90 -10.01
C ASN A 176 -3.10 16.95 -9.34
N ILE A 177 -2.73 15.86 -10.00
CA ILE A 177 -1.82 14.84 -9.44
C ILE A 177 -0.52 14.68 -10.24
N LYS A 178 -0.36 15.35 -11.39
CA LYS A 178 0.84 15.24 -12.24
C LYS A 178 2.15 15.51 -11.52
N ASN A 179 2.14 16.45 -10.58
CA ASN A 179 3.32 16.87 -9.82
C ASN A 179 3.42 16.18 -8.45
N LEU A 180 2.50 15.30 -8.11
CA LEU A 180 2.58 14.56 -6.86
C LEU A 180 3.55 13.39 -7.01
N ASP A 181 4.46 13.31 -6.05
CA ASP A 181 5.37 12.19 -5.90
C ASP A 181 5.52 11.86 -4.41
N PHE A 182 5.02 10.69 -4.03
CA PHE A 182 5.03 10.22 -2.64
C PHE A 182 5.98 9.02 -2.46
N GLU A 183 6.83 8.72 -3.47
CA GLU A 183 7.73 7.54 -3.47
C GLU A 183 9.16 7.88 -3.06
#